data_3a3c87f8943a1ee9fd5eeb28262b6064
#
_entry.id   3a3c87f8943a1ee9fd5eeb28262b6064
#
_cell.length_a   1.000
_cell.length_b   1.000
_cell.length_c   1.000
_cell.angle_alpha   90.00
_cell.angle_beta   90.00
_cell.angle_gamma   90.00
#
_symmetry.space_group_name_H-M   'P 1'
#
loop_
_entity.id
_entity.type
_entity.pdbx_description
1 polymer ?
#
loop_
_entity_poly.entity_id
_entity_poly.type
_entity_poly.pdbx_seq_one_letter_code
_entity_poly.pdbx_strand_id
1 'polypeptide(L)'
;LSIRNQLATIPRSDVAISTITKAELFYGSAKSQRSQESLNHQREFLDTIYTIPFDDISAIRYGELWAYLEKNGTPIGGNDMLIASTALAYQRIMITHNVREFGRIPNFKIEDWETD
;
A
#
# COMPACT_ATOMS: atom_id res chain seq x y z
N LEU A 1 12.28 2.25 -13.17
CA LEU A 1 13.16 2.18 -12.00
C LEU A 1 12.67 1.15 -11.03
N SER A 2 13.60 0.45 -10.42
CA SER A 2 13.24 -0.53 -9.39
C SER A 2 12.72 0.16 -8.13
N ILE A 3 11.94 -0.57 -7.37
CA ILE A 3 11.41 -0.09 -6.10
C ILE A 3 12.55 0.29 -5.14
N ARG A 4 13.66 -0.45 -5.18
CA ARG A 4 14.82 -0.18 -4.32
C ARG A 4 15.50 1.15 -4.69
N ASN A 5 15.61 1.43 -5.98
CA ASN A 5 16.21 2.69 -6.43
C ASN A 5 15.34 3.87 -6.07
N GLN A 6 14.02 3.72 -6.15
CA GLN A 6 13.09 4.76 -5.74
C GLN A 6 13.18 5.03 -4.24
N LEU A 7 13.31 3.98 -3.43
CA LEU A 7 13.48 4.11 -1.97
C LEU A 7 14.72 4.93 -1.59
N ALA A 8 15.77 4.83 -2.39
CA ALA A 8 17.02 5.55 -2.08
C ALA A 8 16.85 7.06 -2.12
N THR A 9 15.81 7.57 -2.79
CA THR A 9 15.59 9.01 -2.94
C THR A 9 14.60 9.59 -1.94
N ILE A 10 13.96 8.75 -1.11
CA ILE A 10 12.94 9.18 -0.15
C ILE A 10 13.37 8.77 1.25
N PRO A 11 13.28 9.69 2.25
CA PRO A 11 13.60 9.31 3.63
C PRO A 11 12.74 8.14 4.10
N ARG A 12 13.38 7.14 4.72
CA ARG A 12 12.69 5.93 5.19
C ARG A 12 11.56 6.24 6.16
N SER A 13 11.72 7.28 6.97
CA SER A 13 10.70 7.68 7.93
C SER A 13 9.41 8.17 7.28
N ASP A 14 9.47 8.60 6.02
CA ASP A 14 8.29 9.12 5.32
C ASP A 14 7.52 8.04 4.58
N VAL A 15 8.07 6.85 4.48
CA VAL A 15 7.54 5.76 3.65
C VAL A 15 7.00 4.64 4.54
N ALA A 16 5.90 4.05 4.11
CA ALA A 16 5.31 2.92 4.82
C ALA A 16 4.65 1.97 3.83
N ILE A 17 4.40 0.76 4.27
CA ILE A 17 3.64 -0.22 3.51
C ILE A 17 2.53 -0.76 4.40
N SER A 18 1.35 -0.94 3.84
CA SER A 18 0.23 -1.54 4.56
C SER A 18 0.41 -3.05 4.67
N THR A 19 -0.07 -3.64 5.75
CA THR A 19 -0.12 -5.09 5.90
C THR A 19 -0.89 -5.74 4.74
N ILE A 20 -1.90 -5.05 4.23
CA ILE A 20 -2.70 -5.52 3.09
C ILE A 20 -1.84 -5.61 1.83
N THR A 21 -1.02 -4.60 1.57
CA THR A 21 -0.08 -4.61 0.43
C THR A 21 0.93 -5.75 0.58
N LYS A 22 1.44 -5.98 1.80
CA LYS A 22 2.33 -7.11 2.06
C LYS A 22 1.64 -8.44 1.72
N ALA A 23 0.36 -8.58 2.10
CA ALA A 23 -0.41 -9.79 1.80
C ALA A 23 -0.51 -10.00 0.28
N GLU A 24 -0.74 -8.95 -0.48
CA GLU A 24 -0.79 -9.03 -1.94
C GLU A 24 0.55 -9.47 -2.54
N LEU A 25 1.64 -8.92 -2.00
CA LEU A 25 2.99 -9.30 -2.45
C LEU A 25 3.31 -10.76 -2.11
N PHE A 26 2.93 -11.21 -0.92
CA PHE A 26 3.14 -12.61 -0.51
C PHE A 26 2.29 -13.56 -1.33
N TYR A 27 1.10 -13.14 -1.73
CA TYR A 27 0.26 -13.91 -2.65
C TYR A 27 0.99 -14.08 -3.99
N GLY A 28 1.56 -13.00 -4.52
CA GLY A 28 2.34 -13.07 -5.75
C GLY A 28 3.52 -14.02 -5.64
N SER A 29 4.24 -14.00 -4.50
CA SER A 29 5.34 -14.93 -4.26
C SER A 29 4.86 -16.37 -4.21
N ALA A 30 3.72 -16.62 -3.56
CA ALA A 30 3.17 -17.98 -3.44
C ALA A 30 2.78 -18.57 -4.79
N LYS A 31 2.39 -17.74 -5.76
CA LYS A 31 2.06 -18.18 -7.12
C LYS A 31 3.28 -18.39 -7.99
N SER A 32 4.44 -17.92 -7.58
CA SER A 32 5.67 -18.01 -8.35
C SER A 32 6.13 -19.45 -8.47
N GLN A 33 6.80 -19.79 -9.57
CA GLN A 33 7.41 -21.11 -9.74
C GLN A 33 8.56 -21.35 -8.74
N ARG A 34 9.12 -20.26 -8.20
CA ARG A 34 10.16 -20.31 -7.17
C ARG A 34 9.64 -19.62 -5.91
N SER A 35 8.53 -20.13 -5.39
CA SER A 35 7.79 -19.46 -4.32
C SER A 35 8.63 -19.22 -3.06
N GLN A 36 9.44 -20.18 -2.64
CA GLN A 36 10.24 -20.02 -1.43
C GLN A 36 11.34 -18.96 -1.61
N GLU A 37 12.01 -18.98 -2.74
CA GLU A 37 13.04 -18.00 -3.07
C GLU A 37 12.44 -16.60 -3.19
N SER A 38 11.31 -16.48 -3.86
CA SER A 38 10.59 -15.21 -4.02
C SER A 38 10.14 -14.68 -2.67
N LEU A 39 9.59 -15.53 -1.80
CA LEU A 39 9.15 -15.15 -0.47
C LEU A 39 10.30 -14.63 0.38
N ASN A 40 11.44 -15.32 0.37
CA ASN A 40 12.62 -14.91 1.12
C ASN A 40 13.13 -13.56 0.65
N HIS A 41 13.16 -13.35 -0.65
CA HIS A 41 13.59 -12.09 -1.25
C HIS A 41 12.66 -10.94 -0.84
N GLN A 42 11.35 -11.18 -0.90
CA GLN A 42 10.36 -10.20 -0.48
C GLN A 42 10.52 -9.84 1.00
N ARG A 43 10.70 -10.84 1.87
CA ARG A 43 10.86 -10.61 3.30
C ARG A 43 12.08 -9.76 3.61
N GLU A 44 13.21 -10.05 2.97
CA GLU A 44 14.43 -9.25 3.16
C GLU A 44 14.17 -7.79 2.86
N PHE A 45 13.48 -7.51 1.76
CA PHE A 45 13.17 -6.16 1.36
C PHE A 45 12.16 -5.50 2.29
N LEU A 46 11.07 -6.20 2.59
CA LEU A 46 9.96 -5.65 3.39
C LEU A 46 10.34 -5.41 4.84
N ASP A 47 11.30 -6.18 5.37
CA ASP A 47 11.78 -5.97 6.76
C ASP A 47 12.46 -4.63 6.94
N THR A 48 12.84 -3.96 5.87
CA THR A 48 13.46 -2.63 5.93
C THR A 48 12.44 -1.49 5.91
N ILE A 49 11.16 -1.79 5.72
CA ILE A 49 10.11 -0.78 5.54
C ILE A 49 9.12 -0.84 6.71
N TYR A 50 8.75 0.32 7.22
CA TYR A 50 7.76 0.39 8.29
C TYR A 50 6.41 -0.14 7.79
N THR A 51 5.81 -1.05 8.56
CA THR A 51 4.52 -1.64 8.22
C THR A 51 3.42 -1.05 9.09
N ILE A 52 2.34 -0.60 8.48
CA ILE A 52 1.19 -0.07 9.19
C ILE A 52 0.05 -1.08 9.09
N PRO A 53 -0.44 -1.60 10.22
CA PRO A 53 -1.59 -2.50 10.21
C PRO A 53 -2.90 -1.71 10.09
N PHE A 54 -3.95 -2.39 9.62
CA PHE A 54 -5.29 -1.82 9.64
C PHE A 54 -5.82 -1.92 11.08
N ASP A 55 -5.94 -0.79 11.74
CA ASP A 55 -6.36 -0.71 13.15
C ASP A 55 -7.67 0.10 13.30
N ASP A 56 -8.03 0.43 14.54
CA ASP A 56 -9.27 1.14 14.81
C ASP A 56 -9.32 2.53 14.17
N ILE A 57 -8.19 3.23 14.15
CA ILE A 57 -8.13 4.54 13.50
C ILE A 57 -8.32 4.37 11.99
N SER A 58 -7.70 3.37 11.42
CA SER A 58 -7.89 3.04 10.00
C SER A 58 -9.35 2.70 9.70
N ALA A 59 -10.03 2.01 10.62
CA ALA A 59 -11.44 1.67 10.45
C ALA A 59 -12.33 2.92 10.38
N ILE A 60 -12.02 3.92 11.19
CA ILE A 60 -12.75 5.19 11.16
C ILE A 60 -12.55 5.86 9.79
N ARG A 61 -11.31 5.92 9.32
CA ARG A 61 -11.02 6.51 8.01
C ARG A 61 -11.66 5.72 6.88
N TYR A 62 -11.74 4.41 7.02
CA TYR A 62 -12.41 3.53 6.04
C TYR A 62 -13.88 3.92 5.88
N GLY A 63 -14.59 4.08 6.98
CA GLY A 63 -16.01 4.47 6.92
C GLY A 63 -16.20 5.83 6.27
N GLU A 64 -15.39 6.81 6.64
CA GLU A 64 -15.44 8.15 6.07
C GLU A 64 -15.13 8.13 4.57
N LEU A 65 -14.09 7.41 4.17
CA LEU A 65 -13.67 7.32 2.78
C LEU A 65 -14.72 6.63 1.92
N TRP A 66 -15.28 5.53 2.40
CA TRP A 66 -16.30 4.79 1.67
C TRP A 66 -17.53 5.67 1.42
N ALA A 67 -18.01 6.36 2.45
CA ALA A 67 -19.14 7.28 2.32
C ALA A 67 -18.84 8.38 1.29
N TYR A 68 -17.63 8.94 1.32
CA TYR A 68 -17.22 9.98 0.38
C TYR A 68 -17.21 9.47 -1.07
N LEU A 69 -16.61 8.29 -1.30
CA LEU A 69 -16.49 7.73 -2.65
C LEU A 69 -17.85 7.33 -3.22
N GLU A 70 -18.73 6.78 -2.38
CA GLU A 70 -20.10 6.46 -2.81
C GLU A 70 -20.85 7.72 -3.22
N LYS A 71 -20.76 8.76 -2.41
CA LYS A 71 -21.45 10.04 -2.67
C LYS A 71 -20.99 10.64 -4.00
N ASN A 72 -19.73 10.48 -4.34
CA ASN A 72 -19.15 11.05 -5.57
C ASN A 72 -19.21 10.09 -6.75
N GLY A 73 -19.75 8.87 -6.58
CA GLY A 73 -19.87 7.90 -7.66
C GLY A 73 -18.54 7.36 -8.15
N THR A 74 -17.51 7.34 -7.29
CA THR A 74 -16.16 6.91 -7.66
C THR A 74 -15.63 5.80 -6.75
N PRO A 75 -16.32 4.65 -6.66
CA PRO A 75 -15.87 3.56 -5.78
C PRO A 75 -14.54 2.97 -6.23
N ILE A 76 -13.83 2.37 -5.29
CA ILE A 76 -12.58 1.65 -5.55
C ILE A 76 -12.68 0.26 -4.93
N GLY A 77 -11.75 -0.63 -5.30
CA GLY A 77 -11.75 -2.01 -4.80
C GLY A 77 -11.57 -2.11 -3.29
N GLY A 78 -12.04 -3.22 -2.71
CA GLY A 78 -12.02 -3.42 -1.26
C GLY A 78 -10.63 -3.38 -0.64
N ASN A 79 -9.65 -4.06 -1.24
CA ASN A 79 -8.28 -4.02 -0.73
C ASN A 79 -7.69 -2.62 -0.83
N ASP A 80 -7.96 -1.90 -1.91
CA ASP A 80 -7.48 -0.52 -2.07
C ASP A 80 -8.11 0.40 -1.05
N MET A 81 -9.37 0.17 -0.66
CA MET A 81 -10.02 0.89 0.43
C MET A 81 -9.28 0.68 1.74
N LEU A 82 -8.87 -0.55 2.03
CA LEU A 82 -8.13 -0.86 3.26
C LEU A 82 -6.76 -0.19 3.26
N ILE A 83 -6.06 -0.24 2.14
CA ILE A 83 -4.74 0.38 2.00
C ILE A 83 -4.84 1.89 2.16
N ALA A 84 -5.79 2.50 1.45
CA ALA A 84 -5.98 3.95 1.49
C ALA A 84 -6.35 4.45 2.88
N SER A 85 -7.24 3.73 3.56
CA SER A 85 -7.69 4.10 4.90
C SER A 85 -6.53 4.06 5.91
N THR A 86 -5.67 3.06 5.79
CA THR A 86 -4.47 2.95 6.63
C THR A 86 -3.54 4.14 6.39
N ALA A 87 -3.33 4.50 5.13
CA ALA A 87 -2.47 5.63 4.78
C ALA A 87 -3.02 6.96 5.30
N LEU A 88 -4.33 7.17 5.15
CA LEU A 88 -4.96 8.40 5.64
C LEU A 88 -4.88 8.53 7.15
N ALA A 89 -4.95 7.39 7.86
CA ALA A 89 -4.88 7.39 9.31
C ALA A 89 -3.50 7.85 9.82
N TYR A 90 -2.44 7.57 9.08
CA TYR A 90 -1.07 7.81 9.53
C TYR A 90 -0.29 8.80 8.67
N GLN A 91 -0.91 9.32 7.62
CA GLN A 91 -0.36 10.40 6.78
C GLN A 91 1.04 10.11 6.25
N ARG A 92 1.28 8.88 5.81
CA ARG A 92 2.56 8.49 5.24
C ARG A 92 2.45 8.28 3.73
N ILE A 93 3.59 8.32 3.05
CA ILE A 93 3.65 7.98 1.63
C ILE A 93 3.56 6.47 1.51
N MET A 94 2.51 5.97 0.86
CA MET A 94 2.26 4.54 0.75
C MET A 94 2.83 3.99 -0.54
N ILE A 95 3.49 2.84 -0.42
CA ILE A 95 3.96 2.08 -1.56
C ILE A 95 2.78 1.32 -2.16
N THR A 96 2.51 1.54 -3.44
CA THR A 96 1.43 0.88 -4.16
C THR A 96 1.68 1.00 -5.67
N HIS A 97 1.01 0.17 -6.47
CA HIS A 97 0.98 0.38 -7.92
C HIS A 97 -0.41 0.64 -8.47
N ASN A 98 -1.41 0.79 -7.65
CA ASN A 98 -2.76 1.05 -8.13
C ASN A 98 -3.09 2.54 -8.14
N VAL A 99 -2.30 3.30 -8.89
CA VAL A 99 -2.39 4.77 -8.90
C VAL A 99 -3.72 5.27 -9.43
N ARG A 100 -4.31 4.56 -10.40
CA ARG A 100 -5.57 4.99 -11.00
C ARG A 100 -6.68 5.13 -9.96
N GLU A 101 -6.86 4.11 -9.12
CA GLU A 101 -7.92 4.15 -8.11
C GLU A 101 -7.59 5.15 -7.00
N PHE A 102 -6.35 5.15 -6.54
CA PHE A 102 -5.94 6.05 -5.46
C PHE A 102 -5.99 7.53 -5.87
N GLY A 103 -5.88 7.82 -7.16
CA GLY A 103 -6.02 9.19 -7.66
C GLY A 103 -7.40 9.80 -7.41
N ARG A 104 -8.41 8.99 -7.08
CA ARG A 104 -9.76 9.44 -6.77
C ARG A 104 -9.88 9.98 -5.35
N ILE A 105 -8.84 9.82 -4.53
CA ILE A 105 -8.86 10.18 -3.11
C ILE A 105 -8.13 11.52 -2.94
N PRO A 106 -8.82 12.55 -2.42
CA PRO A 106 -8.17 13.85 -2.23
C PRO A 106 -7.09 13.79 -1.14
N ASN A 107 -6.03 14.53 -1.34
CA ASN A 107 -4.93 14.69 -0.40
C ASN A 107 -4.22 13.38 -0.04
N PHE A 108 -4.31 12.39 -0.92
CA PHE A 108 -3.68 11.08 -0.70
C PHE A 108 -2.32 11.04 -1.37
N LYS A 109 -1.28 10.75 -0.60
CA LYS A 109 0.09 10.68 -1.10
C LYS A 109 0.50 9.24 -1.33
N ILE A 110 0.83 8.94 -2.58
CA ILE A 110 1.26 7.59 -2.97
C ILE A 110 2.52 7.66 -3.80
N GLU A 111 3.28 6.57 -3.79
CA GLU A 111 4.38 6.34 -4.72
C GLU A 111 4.03 5.11 -5.55
N ASP A 112 4.00 5.30 -6.86
CA ASP A 112 3.75 4.20 -7.79
C ASP A 112 5.08 3.51 -8.05
N TRP A 113 5.32 2.45 -7.29
CA TRP A 113 6.56 1.70 -7.40
C TRP A 113 6.31 0.38 -8.09
N GLU A 114 6.89 0.22 -9.26
CA GLU A 114 6.87 -1.04 -9.95
C GLU A 114 7.86 -1.99 -9.27
N THR A 115 7.43 -3.24 -9.13
CA THR A 115 8.31 -4.29 -8.61
C THR A 115 9.28 -4.74 -9.69
N ASP A 116 10.47 -5.07 -9.30
CA ASP A 116 11.50 -5.61 -10.18
C ASP A 116 11.13 -6.99 -10.72
#